data_bd8b71288f66bdcdd65c51242d4d1922
#
_entry.id   bd8b71288f66bdcdd65c51242d4d1922
#
_cell.length_a   1.000
_cell.length_b   1.000
_cell.length_c   1.000
_cell.angle_alpha   90.00
_cell.angle_beta   90.00
_cell.angle_gamma   90.00
#
_symmetry.space_group_name_H-M   'P 1'
#
loop_
_entity.id
_entity.type
_entity.pdbx_description
1 polymer ?
#
loop_
_entity_poly.entity_id
_entity_poly.type
_entity_poly.pdbx_seq_one_letter_code
_entity_poly.pdbx_strand_id
1 'polypeptide(L)'
;MLGFTDFEVVVPSGRDAVILHLADPQMIDAGQCRSPELLGANQKINWTADKAEEQCFGYIRETVEATDPDLIIISGDLVYGRFDDNGSALKSFADFMGTLGVPWAPVFGNHDNESRMGVDWQCSVLENAKNCLFKQGCLAGNGNYSVGIVQGGALKRIFYMLDNNCCTDASDETRANGHSPLTYKIMPDQMEWIETTLKAAREYYPEVKASFVFHLAFHAVYVAMERYGFKLKEEQEIRIDTHPGRGEGDFGYIGATPGSTANIDSDGAFFRKIKELGVDSVFIGHEHAKSASVVYEGVRFQYGQKSSTYDGYNNLLEDGSIVYAYYNAGKPLVGGTAMKMRETDGVIFDGKIYLCQKR
;
A
#
# COMPACT_ATOMS: atom_id res chain seq x y z
N MET A 1 -10.34 17.40 17.44
CA MET A 1 -10.05 15.94 17.38
C MET A 1 -10.95 15.22 18.35
N LEU A 2 -11.52 14.09 17.95
CA LEU A 2 -12.41 13.27 18.80
C LEU A 2 -11.65 12.45 19.85
N GLY A 3 -10.30 12.35 19.70
CA GLY A 3 -9.41 11.74 20.70
C GLY A 3 -9.32 10.20 20.69
N PHE A 4 -9.82 9.56 19.64
CA PHE A 4 -9.81 8.08 19.51
C PHE A 4 -8.75 7.58 18.50
N THR A 5 -8.13 8.48 17.76
CA THR A 5 -7.12 8.17 16.75
C THR A 5 -5.96 9.15 16.84
N ASP A 6 -4.79 8.77 16.33
CA ASP A 6 -3.62 9.63 16.32
C ASP A 6 -3.82 10.84 15.40
N PHE A 7 -4.50 10.60 14.27
CA PHE A 7 -4.84 11.64 13.29
C PHE A 7 -6.31 11.55 12.88
N GLU A 8 -6.86 12.66 12.42
CA GLU A 8 -8.23 12.74 11.91
C GLU A 8 -8.26 13.48 10.58
N VAL A 9 -8.96 12.89 9.61
CA VAL A 9 -9.31 13.51 8.34
C VAL A 9 -10.80 13.82 8.37
N VAL A 10 -11.14 15.12 8.27
CA VAL A 10 -12.52 15.57 8.27
C VAL A 10 -13.00 15.69 6.83
N VAL A 11 -14.00 14.87 6.49
CA VAL A 11 -14.62 14.87 5.16
C VAL A 11 -15.94 15.64 5.20
N PRO A 12 -16.22 16.51 4.23
CA PRO A 12 -17.51 17.20 4.14
C PRO A 12 -18.68 16.22 4.03
N SER A 13 -19.79 16.56 4.70
CA SER A 13 -21.04 15.78 4.58
C SER A 13 -21.71 16.01 3.22
N GLY A 14 -22.58 15.08 2.84
CA GLY A 14 -23.35 15.11 1.60
C GLY A 14 -22.66 14.42 0.41
N ARG A 15 -21.57 13.73 0.64
CA ARG A 15 -20.88 12.90 -0.35
C ARG A 15 -20.12 11.75 0.31
N ASP A 16 -19.83 10.72 -0.45
CA ASP A 16 -18.93 9.67 -0.01
C ASP A 16 -17.48 10.18 0.03
N ALA A 17 -16.69 9.66 0.97
CA ALA A 17 -15.25 9.94 1.01
C ALA A 17 -14.51 9.12 -0.05
N VAL A 18 -13.40 9.66 -0.54
CA VAL A 18 -12.53 8.98 -1.50
C VAL A 18 -11.18 8.68 -0.84
N ILE A 19 -10.83 7.41 -0.79
CA ILE A 19 -9.55 6.93 -0.27
C ILE A 19 -8.71 6.43 -1.45
N LEU A 20 -7.60 7.08 -1.72
CA LEU A 20 -6.66 6.63 -2.75
C LEU A 20 -5.61 5.71 -2.11
N HIS A 21 -5.53 4.50 -2.61
CA HIS A 21 -4.50 3.53 -2.25
C HIS A 21 -3.40 3.50 -3.30
N LEU A 22 -2.21 3.91 -2.92
CA LEU A 22 -0.96 3.77 -3.66
C LEU A 22 -0.15 2.63 -3.07
N ALA A 23 0.57 1.89 -3.90
CA ALA A 23 1.42 0.80 -3.46
C ALA A 23 2.78 0.86 -4.14
N ASP A 24 3.80 0.52 -3.40
CA ASP A 24 5.13 0.25 -3.91
C ASP A 24 5.70 1.38 -4.80
N PRO A 25 5.76 2.65 -4.34
CA PRO A 25 6.39 3.71 -5.11
C PRO A 25 7.85 3.39 -5.42
N GLN A 26 8.56 2.76 -4.47
CA GLN A 26 9.94 2.30 -4.60
C GLN A 26 10.87 3.31 -5.24
N MET A 27 10.80 4.55 -4.76
CA MET A 27 11.59 5.65 -5.30
C MET A 27 13.09 5.37 -5.19
N ILE A 28 13.83 5.78 -6.20
CA ILE A 28 15.28 5.58 -6.32
C ILE A 28 15.93 6.89 -6.72
N ASP A 29 17.06 7.19 -6.08
CA ASP A 29 18.01 8.15 -6.61
C ASP A 29 19.07 7.38 -7.43
N ALA A 30 18.93 7.41 -8.74
CA ALA A 30 19.83 6.73 -9.65
C ALA A 30 21.30 7.21 -9.52
N GLY A 31 21.51 8.42 -9.04
CA GLY A 31 22.84 8.97 -8.75
C GLY A 31 23.57 8.31 -7.59
N GLN A 32 22.84 7.56 -6.75
CA GLN A 32 23.35 6.88 -5.56
C GLN A 32 23.42 5.35 -5.69
N CYS A 33 23.21 4.80 -6.88
CA CYS A 33 23.25 3.35 -7.07
C CYS A 33 24.61 2.77 -6.66
N ARG A 34 24.66 2.14 -5.49
CA ARG A 34 25.89 1.55 -4.91
C ARG A 34 26.43 0.36 -5.67
N SER A 35 25.55 -0.37 -6.30
CA SER A 35 25.84 -1.68 -6.86
C SER A 35 25.24 -1.81 -8.25
N PRO A 36 25.63 -0.96 -9.21
CA PRO A 36 25.05 -0.98 -10.55
C PRO A 36 25.25 -2.33 -11.27
N GLU A 37 26.23 -3.12 -10.86
CA GLU A 37 26.47 -4.46 -11.36
C GLU A 37 25.38 -5.46 -10.95
N LEU A 38 24.67 -5.19 -9.86
CA LEU A 38 23.55 -6.02 -9.38
C LEU A 38 22.23 -5.69 -10.12
N LEU A 39 22.19 -4.60 -10.86
CA LEU A 39 21.03 -4.26 -11.66
C LEU A 39 20.92 -5.20 -12.85
N GLY A 40 19.76 -5.83 -13.02
CA GLY A 40 19.40 -6.49 -14.26
C GLY A 40 19.33 -5.49 -15.43
N ALA A 41 19.39 -5.99 -16.67
CA ALA A 41 19.37 -5.12 -17.85
C ALA A 41 18.15 -4.18 -17.88
N ASN A 42 17.01 -4.69 -17.42
CA ASN A 42 15.74 -3.94 -17.41
C ASN A 42 15.68 -2.90 -16.30
N GLN A 43 16.19 -3.22 -15.11
CA GLN A 43 16.33 -2.27 -14.03
C GLN A 43 17.23 -1.11 -14.44
N LYS A 44 18.36 -1.37 -15.11
CA LYS A 44 19.24 -0.32 -15.65
C LYS A 44 18.49 0.66 -16.54
N ILE A 45 17.58 0.18 -17.39
CA ILE A 45 16.82 1.04 -18.28
C ILE A 45 15.85 1.93 -17.50
N ASN A 46 15.07 1.34 -16.59
CA ASN A 46 14.01 2.05 -15.88
C ASN A 46 14.56 2.98 -14.78
N TRP A 47 15.64 2.59 -14.09
CA TRP A 47 16.16 3.34 -12.96
C TRP A 47 17.11 4.46 -13.36
N THR A 48 17.76 4.32 -14.51
CA THR A 48 18.68 5.33 -15.03
C THR A 48 18.10 6.13 -16.19
N ALA A 49 16.82 5.94 -16.50
CA ALA A 49 16.14 6.72 -17.52
C ALA A 49 16.13 8.21 -17.11
N ASP A 50 16.41 9.08 -18.08
CA ASP A 50 16.29 10.52 -17.88
C ASP A 50 14.89 10.85 -17.33
N LYS A 51 14.85 11.64 -16.25
CA LYS A 51 13.61 12.09 -15.63
C LYS A 51 12.70 10.97 -15.08
N ALA A 52 13.24 9.80 -14.74
CA ALA A 52 12.45 8.70 -14.18
C ALA A 52 11.68 9.13 -12.92
N GLU A 53 12.30 9.87 -12.00
CA GLU A 53 11.66 10.41 -10.81
C GLU A 53 10.52 11.37 -11.18
N GLU A 54 10.78 12.34 -12.08
CA GLU A 54 9.76 13.29 -12.55
C GLU A 54 8.56 12.56 -13.20
N GLN A 55 8.83 11.49 -13.93
CA GLN A 55 7.78 10.67 -14.53
C GLN A 55 6.93 9.95 -13.47
N CYS A 56 7.57 9.35 -12.46
CA CYS A 56 6.85 8.66 -11.38
C CYS A 56 6.00 9.64 -10.57
N PHE A 57 6.53 10.82 -10.27
CA PHE A 57 5.75 11.90 -9.66
C PHE A 57 4.59 12.36 -10.54
N GLY A 58 4.81 12.40 -11.85
CA GLY A 58 3.75 12.70 -12.82
C GLY A 58 2.60 11.69 -12.78
N TYR A 59 2.88 10.40 -12.67
CA TYR A 59 1.85 9.35 -12.54
C TYR A 59 1.04 9.49 -11.25
N ILE A 60 1.72 9.71 -10.13
CA ILE A 60 1.04 9.89 -8.85
C ILE A 60 0.15 11.16 -8.90
N ARG A 61 0.66 12.27 -9.43
CA ARG A 61 -0.11 13.51 -9.57
C ARG A 61 -1.34 13.32 -10.45
N GLU A 62 -1.18 12.68 -11.62
CA GLU A 62 -2.29 12.37 -12.54
C GLU A 62 -3.37 11.53 -11.83
N THR A 63 -2.94 10.53 -11.04
CA THR A 63 -3.86 9.70 -10.27
C THR A 63 -4.61 10.51 -9.21
N VAL A 64 -3.93 11.37 -8.47
CA VAL A 64 -4.54 12.23 -7.45
C VAL A 64 -5.52 13.21 -8.08
N GLU A 65 -5.14 13.87 -9.17
CA GLU A 65 -6.02 14.81 -9.90
C GLU A 65 -7.27 14.11 -10.46
N ALA A 66 -7.13 12.87 -10.95
CA ALA A 66 -8.24 12.10 -11.50
C ALA A 66 -9.20 11.56 -10.44
N THR A 67 -8.73 11.37 -9.21
CA THR A 67 -9.51 10.75 -8.13
C THR A 67 -10.02 11.73 -7.08
N ASP A 68 -9.40 12.91 -6.96
CA ASP A 68 -9.71 13.95 -5.95
C ASP A 68 -9.91 13.35 -4.55
N PRO A 69 -8.87 12.69 -3.98
CA PRO A 69 -9.03 11.91 -2.76
C PRO A 69 -9.03 12.79 -1.50
N ASP A 70 -9.76 12.34 -0.48
CA ASP A 70 -9.75 12.92 0.86
C ASP A 70 -8.55 12.45 1.70
N LEU A 71 -8.07 11.23 1.41
CA LEU A 71 -6.92 10.60 2.06
C LEU A 71 -6.18 9.73 1.05
N ILE A 72 -4.86 9.80 1.07
CA ILE A 72 -3.98 8.86 0.38
C ILE A 72 -3.40 7.90 1.42
N ILE A 73 -3.57 6.60 1.22
CA ILE A 73 -2.85 5.56 1.98
C ILE A 73 -1.79 4.93 1.10
N ILE A 74 -0.61 4.63 1.66
CA ILE A 74 0.49 3.99 0.93
C ILE A 74 0.91 2.73 1.66
N SER A 75 0.75 1.59 1.01
CA SER A 75 0.96 0.29 1.63
C SER A 75 2.41 -0.22 1.60
N GLY A 76 3.38 0.68 1.75
CA GLY A 76 4.79 0.34 1.94
C GLY A 76 5.65 0.42 0.69
N ASP A 77 6.92 0.11 0.87
CA ASP A 77 7.98 0.23 -0.14
C ASP A 77 8.02 1.63 -0.76
N LEU A 78 8.19 2.64 0.10
CA LEU A 78 8.27 4.05 -0.32
C LEU A 78 9.51 4.29 -1.16
N VAL A 79 10.62 3.67 -0.76
CA VAL A 79 11.92 3.72 -1.44
C VAL A 79 12.43 2.30 -1.71
N TYR A 80 13.28 2.18 -2.71
CA TYR A 80 14.11 0.99 -2.88
C TYR A 80 15.42 1.21 -2.10
N GLY A 81 15.36 0.98 -0.79
CA GLY A 81 16.37 1.43 0.18
C GLY A 81 17.77 0.94 -0.07
N ARG A 82 17.94 -0.18 -0.78
CA ARG A 82 19.24 -0.70 -1.19
C ARG A 82 20.09 0.32 -1.96
N PHE A 83 19.46 1.28 -2.61
CA PHE A 83 20.09 2.31 -3.42
C PHE A 83 19.90 3.72 -2.85
N ASP A 84 19.42 3.82 -1.61
CA ASP A 84 19.22 5.09 -0.92
C ASP A 84 20.27 5.26 0.20
N ASP A 85 21.42 5.83 -0.17
CA ASP A 85 22.58 5.97 0.73
C ASP A 85 22.54 7.21 1.62
N ASN A 86 21.88 8.27 1.18
CA ASN A 86 21.84 9.56 1.88
C ASN A 86 20.42 10.07 2.12
N GLY A 87 19.41 9.27 1.84
CA GLY A 87 18.02 9.58 2.07
C GLY A 87 17.40 10.56 1.07
N SER A 88 18.07 10.85 -0.06
CA SER A 88 17.55 11.79 -1.06
C SER A 88 16.24 11.31 -1.68
N ALA A 89 16.11 10.01 -1.96
CA ALA A 89 14.91 9.43 -2.54
C ALA A 89 13.69 9.64 -1.64
N LEU A 90 13.81 9.33 -0.34
CA LEU A 90 12.71 9.54 0.62
C LEU A 90 12.37 11.01 0.80
N LYS A 91 13.38 11.88 0.90
CA LYS A 91 13.14 13.33 1.02
C LYS A 91 12.42 13.89 -0.19
N SER A 92 12.90 13.57 -1.39
CA SER A 92 12.28 14.00 -2.64
C SER A 92 10.84 13.53 -2.75
N PHE A 93 10.57 12.27 -2.38
CA PHE A 93 9.22 11.72 -2.36
C PHE A 93 8.32 12.42 -1.33
N ALA A 94 8.80 12.62 -0.10
CA ALA A 94 8.03 13.28 0.95
C ALA A 94 7.72 14.74 0.60
N ASP A 95 8.70 15.46 0.05
CA ASP A 95 8.51 16.83 -0.43
C ASP A 95 7.49 16.88 -1.56
N PHE A 96 7.57 15.98 -2.53
CA PHE A 96 6.61 15.86 -3.61
C PHE A 96 5.20 15.59 -3.09
N MET A 97 5.01 14.59 -2.22
CA MET A 97 3.71 14.26 -1.63
C MET A 97 3.11 15.45 -0.88
N GLY A 98 3.95 16.22 -0.18
CA GLY A 98 3.56 17.46 0.48
C GLY A 98 3.02 18.55 -0.47
N THR A 99 3.36 18.52 -1.76
CA THR A 99 2.85 19.47 -2.78
C THR A 99 1.44 19.13 -3.26
N LEU A 100 0.98 17.90 -3.08
CA LEU A 100 -0.33 17.44 -3.59
C LEU A 100 -1.51 18.03 -2.80
N GLY A 101 -1.27 18.56 -1.61
CA GLY A 101 -2.31 19.21 -0.80
C GLY A 101 -3.30 18.25 -0.12
N VAL A 102 -3.14 16.94 -0.29
CA VAL A 102 -3.96 15.89 0.29
C VAL A 102 -3.24 15.27 1.48
N PRO A 103 -3.90 14.98 2.62
CA PRO A 103 -3.29 14.19 3.69
C PRO A 103 -2.92 12.79 3.19
N TRP A 104 -1.75 12.31 3.59
CA TRP A 104 -1.24 11.01 3.19
C TRP A 104 -0.65 10.24 4.36
N ALA A 105 -0.89 8.93 4.37
CA ALA A 105 -0.57 8.03 5.48
C ALA A 105 0.19 6.80 4.94
N PRO A 106 1.52 6.71 5.11
CA PRO A 106 2.33 5.59 4.66
C PRO A 106 2.53 4.54 5.76
N VAL A 107 2.74 3.29 5.36
CA VAL A 107 3.44 2.28 6.18
C VAL A 107 4.78 1.93 5.53
N PHE A 108 5.66 1.25 6.25
CA PHE A 108 6.89 0.72 5.68
C PHE A 108 6.68 -0.64 5.02
N GLY A 109 7.49 -0.91 3.98
CA GLY A 109 7.62 -2.20 3.34
C GLY A 109 9.00 -2.82 3.58
N ASN A 110 9.30 -3.91 2.90
CA ASN A 110 10.56 -4.63 3.10
C ASN A 110 11.78 -3.92 2.49
N HIS A 111 11.59 -3.07 1.48
CA HIS A 111 12.69 -2.31 0.88
C HIS A 111 13.06 -1.03 1.64
N ASP A 112 12.17 -0.51 2.45
CA ASP A 112 12.43 0.73 3.21
C ASP A 112 13.58 0.53 4.23
N ASN A 113 13.68 -0.63 4.87
CA ASN A 113 14.72 -0.93 5.85
C ASN A 113 16.12 -1.18 5.25
N GLU A 114 16.23 -1.28 3.94
CA GLU A 114 17.50 -1.46 3.25
C GLU A 114 18.31 -0.16 3.14
N SER A 115 17.68 1.00 3.40
CA SER A 115 18.35 2.30 3.37
C SER A 115 19.45 2.40 4.44
N ARG A 116 20.62 2.94 4.05
CA ARG A 116 21.72 3.20 4.99
C ARG A 116 21.42 4.28 6.02
N MET A 117 20.39 5.08 5.78
CA MET A 117 19.96 6.09 6.74
C MET A 117 19.31 5.49 7.97
N GLY A 118 18.84 4.22 7.87
CA GLY A 118 18.11 3.54 8.93
C GLY A 118 16.66 3.98 9.07
N VAL A 119 15.89 3.17 9.78
CA VAL A 119 14.43 3.36 9.88
C VAL A 119 14.05 4.53 10.78
N ASP A 120 14.77 4.74 11.90
CA ASP A 120 14.53 5.89 12.80
C ASP A 120 14.66 7.23 12.08
N TRP A 121 15.65 7.35 11.20
CA TRP A 121 15.81 8.55 10.40
C TRP A 121 14.63 8.71 9.42
N GLN A 122 14.19 7.64 8.78
CA GLN A 122 13.03 7.67 7.87
C GLN A 122 11.76 8.07 8.64
N CYS A 123 11.53 7.54 9.83
CA CYS A 123 10.43 7.95 10.71
C CYS A 123 10.47 9.46 10.95
N SER A 124 11.65 9.99 11.31
CA SER A 124 11.82 11.43 11.54
C SER A 124 11.52 12.27 10.29
N VAL A 125 11.88 11.80 9.11
CA VAL A 125 11.52 12.49 7.85
C VAL A 125 10.02 12.51 7.66
N LEU A 126 9.34 11.37 7.82
CA LEU A 126 7.89 11.26 7.62
C LEU A 126 7.09 12.05 8.65
N GLU A 127 7.49 12.03 9.92
CA GLU A 127 6.82 12.82 10.99
C GLU A 127 6.89 14.33 10.74
N ASN A 128 7.91 14.81 10.02
CA ASN A 128 8.09 16.22 9.68
C ASN A 128 7.63 16.58 8.26
N ALA A 129 7.19 15.60 7.48
CA ALA A 129 6.76 15.84 6.11
C ALA A 129 5.39 16.54 6.06
N LYS A 130 5.24 17.46 5.12
CA LYS A 130 3.99 18.21 4.98
C LYS A 130 2.83 17.30 4.59
N ASN A 131 1.70 17.44 5.28
CA ASN A 131 0.48 16.65 5.12
C ASN A 131 0.64 15.14 5.35
N CYS A 132 1.80 14.69 5.85
CA CYS A 132 2.03 13.30 6.23
C CYS A 132 1.39 13.01 7.58
N LEU A 133 0.56 11.98 7.62
CA LEU A 133 -0.06 11.48 8.83
C LEU A 133 0.73 10.24 9.29
N PHE A 134 1.93 10.45 9.78
CA PHE A 134 2.81 9.38 10.24
C PHE A 134 3.22 9.60 11.69
N LYS A 135 3.34 8.50 12.43
CA LYS A 135 3.83 8.48 13.80
C LYS A 135 4.61 7.18 14.01
N GLN A 136 5.86 7.29 14.47
CA GLN A 136 6.69 6.12 14.75
C GLN A 136 6.06 5.24 15.84
N GLY A 137 5.62 5.85 16.94
CA GLY A 137 5.03 5.12 18.05
C GLY A 137 6.06 4.38 18.90
N CYS A 138 5.59 3.45 19.77
CA CYS A 138 6.43 2.66 20.66
C CYS A 138 6.07 1.16 20.67
N LEU A 139 5.25 0.71 19.72
CA LEU A 139 4.89 -0.69 19.54
C LEU A 139 5.97 -1.41 18.74
N ALA A 140 5.89 -2.73 18.67
CA ALA A 140 6.78 -3.51 17.84
C ALA A 140 6.73 -3.06 16.38
N GLY A 141 7.89 -2.89 15.75
CA GLY A 141 8.02 -2.29 14.42
C GLY A 141 8.05 -0.76 14.46
N ASN A 142 7.88 -0.13 13.30
CA ASN A 142 7.98 1.31 13.12
C ASN A 142 6.77 1.86 12.34
N GLY A 143 6.12 2.87 12.88
CA GLY A 143 4.97 3.49 12.20
C GLY A 143 3.67 2.74 12.42
N ASN A 144 3.36 2.41 13.67
CA ASN A 144 2.05 1.91 14.06
C ASN A 144 1.21 3.07 14.60
N TYR A 145 0.21 3.48 13.85
CA TYR A 145 -0.65 4.61 14.16
C TYR A 145 -2.03 4.48 13.55
N SER A 146 -2.93 5.37 13.90
CA SER A 146 -4.32 5.33 13.46
C SER A 146 -4.78 6.64 12.82
N VAL A 147 -5.53 6.53 11.74
CA VAL A 147 -6.16 7.66 11.03
C VAL A 147 -7.68 7.48 11.03
N GLY A 148 -8.38 8.40 11.68
CA GLY A 148 -9.84 8.42 11.71
C GLY A 148 -10.43 9.23 10.57
N ILE A 149 -11.46 8.72 9.92
CA ILE A 149 -12.30 9.51 9.01
C ILE A 149 -13.51 10.01 9.78
N VAL A 150 -13.59 11.32 9.90
CA VAL A 150 -14.69 12.02 10.59
C VAL A 150 -15.60 12.66 9.55
N GLN A 151 -16.87 12.34 9.61
CA GLN A 151 -17.86 12.89 8.69
C GLN A 151 -19.19 13.10 9.40
N GLY A 152 -19.82 14.27 9.20
CA GLY A 152 -21.04 14.64 9.93
C GLY A 152 -20.85 14.72 11.45
N GLY A 153 -19.65 15.04 11.93
CA GLY A 153 -19.30 15.13 13.35
C GLY A 153 -19.12 13.74 14.04
N ALA A 154 -19.15 12.64 13.30
CA ALA A 154 -18.99 11.30 13.82
C ALA A 154 -17.76 10.60 13.21
N LEU A 155 -17.07 9.79 14.02
CA LEU A 155 -16.02 8.91 13.55
C LEU A 155 -16.65 7.75 12.76
N LYS A 156 -16.38 7.69 11.46
CA LYS A 156 -16.97 6.70 10.55
C LYS A 156 -16.10 5.48 10.36
N ARG A 157 -14.77 5.70 10.29
CA ARG A 157 -13.81 4.63 10.06
C ARG A 157 -12.47 4.95 10.72
N ILE A 158 -11.77 3.91 11.14
CA ILE A 158 -10.38 3.97 11.59
C ILE A 158 -9.54 3.14 10.64
N PHE A 159 -8.51 3.74 10.05
CA PHE A 159 -7.42 3.04 9.39
C PHE A 159 -6.30 2.81 10.42
N TYR A 160 -6.01 1.56 10.72
CA TYR A 160 -4.85 1.15 11.48
C TYR A 160 -3.69 0.95 10.50
N MET A 161 -2.74 1.86 10.54
CA MET A 161 -1.50 1.82 9.77
C MET A 161 -0.52 0.98 10.56
N LEU A 162 -0.08 -0.14 10.00
CA LEU A 162 0.63 -1.18 10.76
C LEU A 162 1.93 -1.54 10.06
N ASP A 163 3.02 -1.55 10.81
CA ASP A 163 4.22 -2.25 10.39
C ASP A 163 4.02 -3.76 10.66
N ASN A 164 3.96 -4.56 9.61
CA ASN A 164 3.91 -6.01 9.78
C ASN A 164 5.31 -6.65 9.89
N ASN A 165 6.24 -5.88 10.49
CA ASN A 165 7.59 -6.26 10.85
C ASN A 165 8.46 -6.74 9.67
N CYS A 166 8.19 -6.23 8.48
CA CYS A 166 9.05 -6.42 7.32
C CYS A 166 10.19 -5.37 7.27
N CYS A 167 10.10 -4.34 8.09
CA CYS A 167 11.09 -3.27 8.19
C CYS A 167 11.87 -3.41 9.51
N THR A 168 12.62 -4.49 9.66
CA THR A 168 13.54 -4.67 10.79
C THR A 168 14.94 -4.25 10.39
N ASP A 169 15.76 -3.78 11.33
CA ASP A 169 17.17 -3.42 11.07
C ASP A 169 17.89 -4.59 10.44
N ALA A 170 18.12 -4.48 9.14
CA ALA A 170 18.81 -5.50 8.39
C ALA A 170 20.32 -5.46 8.67
N SER A 171 20.94 -6.61 8.87
CA SER A 171 22.39 -6.70 8.85
C SER A 171 22.95 -6.29 7.47
N ASP A 172 24.20 -5.87 7.40
CA ASP A 172 24.84 -5.52 6.13
C ASP A 172 24.76 -6.67 5.11
N GLU A 173 24.81 -7.92 5.58
CA GLU A 173 24.66 -9.11 4.75
C GLU A 173 23.21 -9.23 4.20
N THR A 174 22.20 -8.96 5.02
CA THR A 174 20.81 -8.95 4.62
C THR A 174 20.53 -7.84 3.62
N ARG A 175 21.06 -6.63 3.85
CA ARG A 175 20.99 -5.53 2.89
C ARG A 175 21.65 -5.87 1.55
N ALA A 176 22.78 -6.56 1.59
CA ALA A 176 23.49 -6.98 0.38
C ALA A 176 22.71 -8.01 -0.44
N ASN A 177 21.93 -8.88 0.21
CA ASN A 177 21.20 -9.96 -0.43
C ASN A 177 19.73 -9.64 -0.72
N GLY A 178 19.23 -8.47 -0.28
CA GLY A 178 17.84 -8.05 -0.50
C GLY A 178 16.80 -8.87 0.27
N HIS A 179 17.22 -9.61 1.30
CA HIS A 179 16.33 -10.42 2.12
C HIS A 179 16.50 -10.08 3.59
N SER A 180 15.46 -9.54 4.20
CA SER A 180 15.39 -9.42 5.66
C SER A 180 15.03 -10.79 6.27
N PRO A 181 15.57 -11.20 7.42
CA PRO A 181 15.08 -12.37 8.16
C PRO A 181 13.72 -12.03 8.78
N LEU A 182 12.69 -12.48 8.15
CA LEU A 182 11.36 -11.93 8.25
C LEU A 182 10.52 -12.67 9.28
N THR A 183 10.15 -11.96 10.30
CA THR A 183 9.00 -12.33 11.12
C THR A 183 7.77 -11.52 10.65
N TYR A 184 7.39 -11.67 9.42
CA TYR A 184 6.23 -10.98 8.79
C TYR A 184 4.94 -11.23 9.57
N LYS A 185 4.69 -10.52 10.63
CA LYS A 185 3.45 -10.66 11.38
C LYS A 185 3.14 -9.40 12.20
N ILE A 186 1.89 -9.24 12.49
CA ILE A 186 1.44 -8.28 13.50
C ILE A 186 1.70 -8.89 14.88
N MET A 187 2.39 -8.15 15.73
CA MET A 187 2.82 -8.60 17.04
C MET A 187 1.72 -8.45 18.10
N PRO A 188 1.81 -9.17 19.24
CA PRO A 188 0.79 -9.13 20.27
C PRO A 188 0.48 -7.75 20.82
N ASP A 189 1.48 -6.89 21.00
CA ASP A 189 1.32 -5.53 21.51
C ASP A 189 0.58 -4.62 20.51
N GLN A 190 0.84 -4.79 19.21
CA GLN A 190 0.06 -4.12 18.15
C GLN A 190 -1.41 -4.55 18.21
N MET A 191 -1.68 -5.86 18.36
CA MET A 191 -3.05 -6.38 18.46
C MET A 191 -3.77 -5.87 19.71
N GLU A 192 -3.11 -5.85 20.86
CA GLU A 192 -3.68 -5.33 22.11
C GLU A 192 -4.03 -3.84 22.00
N TRP A 193 -3.16 -3.06 21.36
CA TRP A 193 -3.41 -1.66 21.06
C TRP A 193 -4.65 -1.47 20.17
N ILE A 194 -4.76 -2.24 19.08
CA ILE A 194 -5.92 -2.19 18.18
C ILE A 194 -7.21 -2.55 18.93
N GLU A 195 -7.21 -3.65 19.68
CA GLU A 195 -8.37 -4.08 20.47
C GLU A 195 -8.83 -3.00 21.45
N THR A 196 -7.89 -2.43 22.17
CA THR A 196 -8.17 -1.41 23.20
C THR A 196 -8.73 -0.14 22.57
N THR A 197 -8.09 0.37 21.54
CA THR A 197 -8.49 1.63 20.91
C THR A 197 -9.79 1.49 20.11
N LEU A 198 -9.98 0.37 19.41
CA LEU A 198 -11.22 0.11 18.68
C LEU A 198 -12.41 -0.09 19.61
N LYS A 199 -12.21 -0.79 20.73
CA LYS A 199 -13.24 -0.93 21.75
C LYS A 199 -13.64 0.42 22.32
N ALA A 200 -12.67 1.25 22.73
CA ALA A 200 -12.93 2.59 23.25
C ALA A 200 -13.68 3.46 22.21
N ALA A 201 -13.29 3.42 20.96
CA ALA A 201 -14.00 4.16 19.90
C ALA A 201 -15.45 3.69 19.74
N ARG A 202 -15.71 2.38 19.82
CA ARG A 202 -17.07 1.80 19.69
C ARG A 202 -17.98 2.08 20.86
N GLU A 203 -17.47 2.40 22.02
CA GLU A 203 -18.29 2.87 23.14
C GLU A 203 -18.99 4.20 22.83
N TYR A 204 -18.39 5.05 22.00
CA TYR A 204 -18.93 6.36 21.58
C TYR A 204 -19.52 6.34 20.17
N TYR A 205 -18.94 5.54 19.28
CA TYR A 205 -19.33 5.38 17.87
C TYR A 205 -19.54 3.88 17.55
N PRO A 206 -20.66 3.28 17.98
CA PRO A 206 -20.88 1.83 17.87
C PRO A 206 -20.72 1.27 16.46
N GLU A 207 -21.04 2.07 15.44
CA GLU A 207 -21.00 1.69 14.03
C GLU A 207 -19.64 1.93 13.36
N VAL A 208 -18.62 2.43 14.11
CA VAL A 208 -17.32 2.73 13.52
C VAL A 208 -16.70 1.49 12.88
N LYS A 209 -16.32 1.62 11.62
CA LYS A 209 -15.64 0.58 10.84
C LYS A 209 -14.14 0.63 11.05
N ALA A 210 -13.46 -0.47 10.77
CA ALA A 210 -12.00 -0.55 10.88
C ALA A 210 -11.39 -1.17 9.64
N SER A 211 -10.25 -0.60 9.23
CA SER A 211 -9.40 -1.12 8.16
C SER A 211 -7.98 -1.35 8.69
N PHE A 212 -7.30 -2.37 8.18
CA PHE A 212 -5.87 -2.53 8.36
C PHE A 212 -5.14 -2.13 7.08
N VAL A 213 -3.99 -1.49 7.23
CA VAL A 213 -3.07 -1.15 6.14
C VAL A 213 -1.69 -1.64 6.53
N PHE A 214 -1.12 -2.52 5.75
CA PHE A 214 0.24 -3.02 5.92
C PHE A 214 0.79 -3.54 4.58
N HIS A 215 2.05 -3.91 4.53
CA HIS A 215 2.72 -4.17 3.26
C HIS A 215 2.52 -5.60 2.74
N LEU A 216 2.86 -6.61 3.53
CA LEU A 216 2.91 -8.00 3.09
C LEU A 216 1.58 -8.73 3.25
N ALA A 217 1.13 -9.38 2.20
CA ALA A 217 -0.05 -10.23 2.24
C ALA A 217 0.15 -11.47 3.14
N PHE A 218 -0.94 -12.13 3.48
CA PHE A 218 -0.97 -13.35 4.27
C PHE A 218 -1.90 -14.38 3.63
N HIS A 219 -1.89 -15.61 4.12
CA HIS A 219 -2.51 -16.77 3.49
C HIS A 219 -3.97 -16.55 3.05
N ALA A 220 -4.81 -15.96 3.90
CA ALA A 220 -6.22 -15.76 3.58
C ALA A 220 -6.44 -14.87 2.34
N VAL A 221 -5.52 -13.95 2.05
CA VAL A 221 -5.58 -13.12 0.84
C VAL A 221 -5.45 -13.99 -0.42
N TYR A 222 -4.52 -14.94 -0.40
CA TYR A 222 -4.32 -15.85 -1.54
C TYR A 222 -5.52 -16.79 -1.71
N VAL A 223 -6.05 -17.33 -0.60
CA VAL A 223 -7.28 -18.14 -0.64
C VAL A 223 -8.45 -17.35 -1.24
N ALA A 224 -8.59 -16.09 -0.85
CA ALA A 224 -9.60 -15.20 -1.42
C ALA A 224 -9.43 -15.04 -2.92
N MET A 225 -8.21 -14.73 -3.38
CA MET A 225 -7.89 -14.55 -4.79
C MET A 225 -8.18 -15.83 -5.60
N GLU A 226 -7.76 -17.00 -5.12
CA GLU A 226 -8.01 -18.29 -5.78
C GLU A 226 -9.50 -18.59 -5.90
N ARG A 227 -10.31 -18.31 -4.88
CA ARG A 227 -11.76 -18.48 -4.92
C ARG A 227 -12.44 -17.61 -5.98
N TYR A 228 -11.89 -16.44 -6.25
CA TYR A 228 -12.36 -15.57 -7.32
C TYR A 228 -11.85 -16.00 -8.72
N GLY A 229 -11.06 -17.07 -8.79
CA GLY A 229 -10.54 -17.62 -10.04
C GLY A 229 -9.22 -17.02 -10.48
N PHE A 230 -8.57 -16.27 -9.59
CA PHE A 230 -7.21 -15.82 -9.81
C PHE A 230 -6.24 -16.98 -9.48
N LYS A 231 -5.55 -17.48 -10.50
CA LYS A 231 -4.55 -18.54 -10.28
C LYS A 231 -3.21 -17.90 -9.92
N LEU A 232 -2.63 -18.32 -8.83
CA LEU A 232 -1.42 -17.69 -8.26
C LEU A 232 -0.10 -18.21 -8.82
N LYS A 233 -0.10 -19.23 -9.67
CA LYS A 233 1.11 -19.97 -10.08
C LYS A 233 1.33 -20.09 -11.58
N GLU A 234 0.45 -19.58 -12.41
CA GLU A 234 0.56 -19.69 -13.86
C GLU A 234 0.60 -18.30 -14.49
N GLU A 235 1.37 -18.15 -15.57
CA GLU A 235 1.21 -16.99 -16.47
C GLU A 235 -0.25 -16.91 -16.88
N GLN A 236 -0.89 -15.80 -16.59
CA GLN A 236 -2.30 -15.62 -16.89
C GLN A 236 -2.52 -14.48 -17.85
N GLU A 237 -3.50 -14.71 -18.68
CA GLU A 237 -4.17 -13.63 -19.39
C GLU A 237 -4.69 -12.64 -18.34
N ILE A 238 -4.07 -11.49 -18.25
CA ILE A 238 -4.42 -10.46 -17.30
C ILE A 238 -5.66 -9.77 -17.84
N ARG A 239 -6.74 -9.84 -17.07
CA ARG A 239 -7.94 -9.07 -17.37
C ARG A 239 -8.08 -8.01 -16.32
N ILE A 240 -8.15 -6.76 -16.76
CA ILE A 240 -8.72 -5.70 -15.94
C ILE A 240 -10.22 -5.96 -15.97
N ASP A 241 -10.70 -6.70 -15.00
CA ASP A 241 -12.06 -7.15 -15.00
C ASP A 241 -12.80 -6.55 -13.79
N THR A 242 -13.79 -5.76 -14.13
CA THR A 242 -14.87 -5.48 -13.19
C THR A 242 -15.85 -6.62 -13.35
N HIS A 243 -15.77 -7.65 -12.49
CA HIS A 243 -16.68 -8.79 -12.54
C HIS A 243 -18.02 -8.44 -11.88
N PRO A 244 -19.03 -8.01 -12.63
CA PRO A 244 -20.36 -7.99 -12.10
C PRO A 244 -20.78 -9.44 -11.84
N GLY A 245 -21.02 -9.79 -10.60
CA GLY A 245 -21.57 -11.09 -10.21
C GLY A 245 -20.76 -11.89 -9.20
N ARG A 246 -19.58 -11.42 -8.78
CA ARG A 246 -18.79 -12.07 -7.73
C ARG A 246 -18.81 -11.34 -6.39
N GLY A 247 -19.30 -10.12 -6.36
CA GLY A 247 -19.41 -9.23 -5.20
C GLY A 247 -19.51 -7.78 -5.67
N GLU A 248 -20.24 -6.95 -4.95
CA GLU A 248 -20.34 -5.53 -5.27
C GLU A 248 -18.99 -4.84 -5.11
N GLY A 249 -18.46 -4.26 -6.18
CA GLY A 249 -17.19 -3.55 -6.20
C GLY A 249 -15.95 -4.44 -6.25
N ASP A 250 -16.09 -5.73 -6.56
CA ASP A 250 -14.95 -6.61 -6.78
C ASP A 250 -14.35 -6.37 -8.16
N PHE A 251 -13.04 -6.22 -8.22
CA PHE A 251 -12.31 -5.99 -9.46
C PHE A 251 -10.87 -6.47 -9.32
N GLY A 252 -10.15 -6.54 -10.43
CA GLY A 252 -8.70 -6.67 -10.39
C GLY A 252 -8.12 -7.43 -11.55
N TYR A 253 -6.82 -7.50 -11.52
CA TYR A 253 -6.01 -8.37 -12.34
C TYR A 253 -4.87 -8.94 -11.50
N ILE A 254 -4.38 -10.11 -11.88
CA ILE A 254 -3.21 -10.73 -11.25
C ILE A 254 -2.23 -11.07 -12.35
N GLY A 255 -1.01 -10.59 -12.22
CA GLY A 255 0.10 -10.97 -13.06
C GLY A 255 0.75 -12.28 -12.62
N ALA A 256 1.72 -12.73 -13.40
CA ALA A 256 2.31 -14.07 -13.38
C ALA A 256 3.20 -14.42 -12.17
N THR A 257 3.40 -13.53 -11.21
CA THR A 257 4.30 -13.82 -10.09
C THR A 257 3.65 -14.68 -9.02
N PRO A 258 4.31 -15.77 -8.56
CA PRO A 258 3.83 -16.52 -7.41
C PRO A 258 3.78 -15.65 -6.16
N GLY A 259 2.82 -15.89 -5.30
CA GLY A 259 2.74 -15.20 -4.01
C GLY A 259 3.91 -15.57 -3.11
N SER A 260 4.79 -14.60 -2.84
CA SER A 260 5.98 -14.83 -2.01
C SER A 260 5.64 -15.02 -0.54
N THR A 261 4.48 -14.53 -0.10
CA THR A 261 4.04 -14.48 1.31
C THR A 261 2.88 -15.43 1.62
N ALA A 262 2.56 -16.36 0.73
CA ALA A 262 1.42 -17.28 0.87
C ALA A 262 1.44 -18.16 2.13
N ASN A 263 2.61 -18.34 2.77
CA ASN A 263 2.77 -19.13 3.98
C ASN A 263 2.60 -18.33 5.28
N ILE A 264 2.49 -16.99 5.20
CA ILE A 264 2.24 -16.16 6.39
C ILE A 264 0.82 -16.43 6.85
N ASP A 265 0.66 -16.67 8.17
CA ASP A 265 -0.63 -17.00 8.79
C ASP A 265 -1.31 -18.25 8.16
N SER A 266 -0.54 -19.27 7.82
CA SER A 266 -1.05 -20.49 7.19
C SER A 266 -2.06 -21.26 8.06
N ASP A 267 -2.07 -21.07 9.37
CA ASP A 267 -3.07 -21.58 10.30
C ASP A 267 -4.32 -20.70 10.42
N GLY A 268 -4.32 -19.52 9.80
CA GLY A 268 -5.44 -18.57 9.77
C GLY A 268 -5.74 -17.90 11.11
N ALA A 269 -4.81 -17.90 12.06
CA ALA A 269 -5.03 -17.32 13.38
C ALA A 269 -5.24 -15.80 13.31
N PHE A 270 -4.42 -15.11 12.53
CA PHE A 270 -4.53 -13.68 12.32
C PHE A 270 -5.81 -13.30 11.58
N PHE A 271 -6.19 -14.07 10.55
CA PHE A 271 -7.44 -13.80 9.83
C PHE A 271 -8.68 -14.01 10.73
N ARG A 272 -8.68 -15.03 11.60
CA ARG A 272 -9.76 -15.18 12.59
C ARG A 272 -9.84 -13.95 13.49
N LYS A 273 -8.69 -13.43 13.93
CA LYS A 273 -8.64 -12.25 14.80
C LYS A 273 -9.15 -10.98 14.10
N ILE A 274 -8.80 -10.78 12.83
CA ILE A 274 -9.35 -9.70 11.99
C ILE A 274 -10.90 -9.73 12.02
N LYS A 275 -11.49 -10.91 11.83
CA LYS A 275 -12.95 -11.07 11.82
C LYS A 275 -13.57 -10.85 13.21
N GLU A 276 -12.96 -11.37 14.28
CA GLU A 276 -13.40 -11.14 15.65
C GLU A 276 -13.45 -9.67 16.03
N LEU A 277 -12.46 -8.89 15.58
CA LEU A 277 -12.43 -7.44 15.76
C LEU A 277 -13.44 -6.70 14.89
N GLY A 278 -14.05 -7.36 13.91
CA GLY A 278 -14.95 -6.73 12.95
C GLY A 278 -14.22 -5.73 12.05
N VAL A 279 -12.98 -6.02 11.72
CA VAL A 279 -12.23 -5.32 10.66
C VAL A 279 -12.78 -5.80 9.32
N ASP A 280 -13.25 -4.88 8.49
CA ASP A 280 -13.97 -5.20 7.25
C ASP A 280 -13.15 -5.01 5.98
N SER A 281 -11.93 -4.48 6.09
CA SER A 281 -11.05 -4.28 4.95
C SER A 281 -9.57 -4.27 5.33
N VAL A 282 -8.75 -4.79 4.42
CA VAL A 282 -7.28 -4.87 4.55
C VAL A 282 -6.65 -4.40 3.24
N PHE A 283 -5.72 -3.46 3.34
CA PHE A 283 -4.97 -2.86 2.23
C PHE A 283 -3.53 -3.33 2.29
N ILE A 284 -3.03 -3.85 1.17
CA ILE A 284 -1.71 -4.50 1.05
C ILE A 284 -0.99 -4.10 -0.24
N GLY A 285 0.34 -4.21 -0.23
CA GLY A 285 1.24 -3.96 -1.36
C GLY A 285 2.10 -5.16 -1.72
N HIS A 286 3.40 -4.93 -1.96
CA HIS A 286 4.45 -5.92 -2.15
C HIS A 286 4.46 -6.65 -3.50
N GLU A 287 3.34 -7.07 -4.00
CA GLU A 287 3.24 -7.89 -5.21
C GLU A 287 2.95 -7.00 -6.44
N HIS A 288 3.98 -6.48 -7.07
CA HIS A 288 3.90 -5.44 -8.13
C HIS A 288 3.05 -5.82 -9.33
N ALA A 289 2.89 -7.11 -9.58
CA ALA A 289 2.10 -7.62 -10.70
C ALA A 289 0.63 -7.88 -10.36
N LYS A 290 0.19 -7.49 -9.16
CA LYS A 290 -1.16 -7.74 -8.69
C LYS A 290 -1.86 -6.43 -8.35
N SER A 291 -3.12 -6.33 -8.76
CA SER A 291 -4.04 -5.32 -8.28
C SER A 291 -5.43 -5.93 -8.24
N ALA A 292 -6.01 -6.05 -7.07
CA ALA A 292 -7.32 -6.69 -6.93
C ALA A 292 -8.03 -6.19 -5.68
N SER A 293 -9.36 -6.18 -5.75
CA SER A 293 -10.23 -5.95 -4.61
C SER A 293 -11.29 -7.04 -4.57
N VAL A 294 -11.26 -7.88 -3.54
CA VAL A 294 -12.18 -9.02 -3.40
C VAL A 294 -12.69 -9.11 -1.97
N VAL A 295 -13.94 -9.52 -1.80
CA VAL A 295 -14.52 -9.79 -0.47
C VAL A 295 -14.46 -11.27 -0.17
N TYR A 296 -13.84 -11.63 0.93
CA TYR A 296 -13.76 -13.01 1.41
C TYR A 296 -14.15 -13.10 2.87
N GLU A 297 -15.15 -13.91 3.17
CA GLU A 297 -15.71 -14.08 4.53
C GLU A 297 -16.00 -12.76 5.26
N GLY A 298 -16.54 -11.77 4.53
CA GLY A 298 -16.92 -10.47 5.06
C GLY A 298 -15.79 -9.44 5.17
N VAL A 299 -14.58 -9.80 4.78
CA VAL A 299 -13.40 -8.88 4.76
C VAL A 299 -13.01 -8.59 3.33
N ARG A 300 -12.89 -7.31 2.97
CA ARG A 300 -12.36 -6.87 1.69
C ARG A 300 -10.83 -6.89 1.71
N PHE A 301 -10.23 -7.62 0.81
CA PHE A 301 -8.79 -7.57 0.56
C PHE A 301 -8.52 -6.70 -0.66
N GLN A 302 -7.68 -5.68 -0.47
CA GLN A 302 -7.30 -4.72 -1.49
C GLN A 302 -5.80 -4.80 -1.73
N TYR A 303 -5.39 -5.43 -2.86
CA TYR A 303 -4.05 -5.28 -3.39
C TYR A 303 -3.93 -3.94 -4.10
N GLY A 304 -2.92 -3.15 -3.72
CA GLY A 304 -2.64 -1.86 -4.32
C GLY A 304 -2.11 -1.99 -5.75
N GLN A 305 -2.47 -1.02 -6.60
CA GLN A 305 -1.86 -0.85 -7.89
C GLN A 305 -0.45 -0.28 -7.72
N LYS A 306 0.55 -0.87 -8.39
CA LYS A 306 1.91 -0.31 -8.46
C LYS A 306 1.86 1.14 -8.91
N SER A 307 2.45 2.06 -8.14
CA SER A 307 2.31 3.50 -8.37
C SER A 307 3.48 4.15 -9.11
N SER A 308 4.55 3.39 -9.39
CA SER A 308 5.71 3.87 -10.15
C SER A 308 6.22 2.84 -11.15
N THR A 309 7.17 3.27 -12.01
CA THR A 309 7.83 2.38 -12.96
C THR A 309 9.15 1.80 -12.43
N TYR A 310 9.54 2.13 -11.21
CA TYR A 310 10.68 1.48 -10.57
C TYR A 310 10.33 0.05 -10.18
N ASP A 311 11.27 -0.84 -10.35
CA ASP A 311 11.24 -2.25 -9.96
C ASP A 311 9.94 -3.03 -10.28
N GLY A 312 9.81 -3.41 -11.51
CA GLY A 312 8.79 -4.37 -11.97
C GLY A 312 7.34 -3.84 -11.95
N TYR A 313 6.74 -3.87 -13.09
CA TYR A 313 5.34 -3.50 -13.30
C TYR A 313 4.78 -4.21 -14.54
N ASN A 314 3.46 -4.22 -14.66
CA ASN A 314 2.83 -4.74 -15.85
C ASN A 314 2.81 -3.70 -16.98
N ASN A 315 2.86 -4.18 -18.22
CA ASN A 315 2.71 -3.37 -19.42
C ASN A 315 1.55 -3.88 -20.28
N LEU A 316 0.76 -2.95 -20.77
CA LEU A 316 -0.27 -3.21 -21.79
C LEU A 316 0.37 -3.10 -23.17
N LEU A 317 0.35 -4.18 -23.95
CA LEU A 317 0.82 -4.22 -25.32
C LEU A 317 -0.25 -3.74 -26.31
N GLU A 318 0.14 -3.47 -27.56
CA GLU A 318 -0.77 -2.97 -28.59
C GLU A 318 -1.89 -3.97 -28.95
N ASP A 319 -1.63 -5.27 -28.82
CA ASP A 319 -2.59 -6.34 -29.05
C ASP A 319 -3.57 -6.55 -27.87
N GLY A 320 -3.45 -5.75 -26.81
CA GLY A 320 -4.28 -5.82 -25.62
C GLY A 320 -3.81 -6.86 -24.60
N SER A 321 -2.72 -7.58 -24.87
CA SER A 321 -2.11 -8.48 -23.89
C SER A 321 -1.35 -7.68 -22.81
N ILE A 322 -1.22 -8.25 -21.62
CA ILE A 322 -0.48 -7.67 -20.52
C ILE A 322 0.70 -8.60 -20.17
N VAL A 323 1.88 -8.02 -20.10
CA VAL A 323 3.08 -8.74 -19.74
C VAL A 323 3.66 -8.13 -18.46
N TYR A 324 4.07 -9.00 -17.53
CA TYR A 324 4.93 -8.58 -16.44
C TYR A 324 6.34 -8.45 -17.00
N ALA A 325 6.78 -7.24 -17.12
CA ALA A 325 8.10 -6.99 -17.66
C ALA A 325 8.71 -5.75 -17.02
N TYR A 326 9.99 -5.83 -16.83
CA TYR A 326 10.82 -4.66 -16.63
C TYR A 326 11.06 -3.92 -17.96
N TYR A 327 10.37 -4.28 -19.04
CA TYR A 327 10.62 -3.80 -20.37
C TYR A 327 9.78 -2.57 -20.69
N ASN A 328 10.39 -1.60 -21.37
CA ASN A 328 9.71 -0.45 -21.98
C ASN A 328 8.86 -0.82 -23.21
N ALA A 329 8.37 -2.06 -23.30
CA ALA A 329 7.47 -2.50 -24.34
C ALA A 329 6.03 -2.28 -23.90
N GLY A 330 5.29 -1.45 -24.61
CA GLY A 330 3.91 -1.14 -24.29
C GLY A 330 3.73 0.04 -23.33
N LYS A 331 2.52 0.19 -22.78
CA LYS A 331 2.17 1.23 -21.82
C LYS A 331 2.29 0.68 -20.39
N PRO A 332 3.02 1.34 -19.47
CA PRO A 332 3.10 0.87 -18.11
C PRO A 332 1.72 0.90 -17.43
N LEU A 333 1.37 -0.17 -16.73
CA LEU A 333 0.18 -0.22 -15.88
C LEU A 333 0.56 0.26 -14.48
N VAL A 334 0.73 1.56 -14.34
CA VAL A 334 1.02 2.22 -13.07
C VAL A 334 -0.08 3.22 -12.74
N GLY A 335 -0.30 3.46 -11.46
CA GLY A 335 -1.36 4.38 -11.00
C GLY A 335 -1.73 4.15 -9.55
N GLY A 336 -3.01 4.08 -9.25
CA GLY A 336 -3.53 3.84 -7.91
C GLY A 336 -4.93 3.25 -7.95
N THR A 337 -5.42 2.88 -6.78
CA THR A 337 -6.79 2.38 -6.61
C THR A 337 -7.58 3.34 -5.74
N ALA A 338 -8.60 3.97 -6.28
CA ALA A 338 -9.52 4.79 -5.50
C ALA A 338 -10.69 3.94 -5.00
N MET A 339 -10.93 4.00 -3.69
CA MET A 339 -12.05 3.36 -3.02
C MET A 339 -12.98 4.44 -2.48
N LYS A 340 -14.28 4.20 -2.56
CA LYS A 340 -15.26 5.06 -1.90
C LYS A 340 -15.60 4.53 -0.52
N MET A 341 -15.72 5.43 0.44
CA MET A 341 -16.28 5.15 1.75
C MET A 341 -17.64 5.82 1.87
N ARG A 342 -18.66 5.02 2.11
CA ARG A 342 -20.04 5.50 2.22
C ARG A 342 -20.22 6.36 3.47
N GLU A 343 -20.79 7.56 3.28
CA GLU A 343 -21.02 8.50 4.38
C GLU A 343 -21.91 7.93 5.48
N THR A 344 -22.95 7.17 5.12
CA THR A 344 -23.97 6.73 6.07
C THR A 344 -23.44 5.73 7.09
N ASP A 345 -22.63 4.76 6.66
CA ASP A 345 -22.20 3.62 7.47
C ASP A 345 -20.68 3.38 7.51
N GLY A 346 -19.89 4.19 6.80
CA GLY A 346 -18.43 4.09 6.76
C GLY A 346 -17.90 2.84 6.02
N VAL A 347 -18.74 2.14 5.27
CA VAL A 347 -18.33 0.95 4.52
C VAL A 347 -17.50 1.33 3.30
N ILE A 348 -16.38 0.66 3.09
CA ILE A 348 -15.59 0.76 1.85
C ILE A 348 -16.29 -0.03 0.75
N PHE A 349 -16.57 0.64 -0.34
CA PHE A 349 -17.23 0.06 -1.50
C PHE A 349 -16.69 0.69 -2.79
N ASP A 350 -17.12 0.18 -3.94
CA ASP A 350 -16.89 0.74 -5.27
C ASP A 350 -15.44 1.25 -5.47
N GLY A 351 -14.53 0.29 -5.69
CA GLY A 351 -13.16 0.61 -6.04
C GLY A 351 -12.96 0.73 -7.53
N LYS A 352 -12.01 1.57 -7.94
CA LYS A 352 -11.60 1.72 -9.32
C LYS A 352 -10.08 1.84 -9.41
N ILE A 353 -9.48 1.01 -10.29
CA ILE A 353 -8.09 1.17 -10.66
C ILE A 353 -7.98 2.34 -11.64
N TYR A 354 -7.14 3.30 -11.30
CA TYR A 354 -6.73 4.37 -12.18
C TYR A 354 -5.35 4.04 -12.73
N LEU A 355 -5.30 3.85 -14.03
CA LEU A 355 -4.05 3.64 -14.75
C LEU A 355 -3.67 4.92 -15.45
N CYS A 356 -2.48 5.40 -15.16
CA CYS A 356 -1.94 6.57 -15.83
C CYS A 356 -1.67 6.23 -17.29
N GLN A 357 -2.24 7.00 -18.17
CA GLN A 357 -2.05 6.85 -19.61
C GLN A 357 -1.05 7.89 -20.06
N LYS A 358 0.23 7.53 -20.10
CA LYS A 358 1.17 8.41 -20.73
C LYS A 358 0.88 8.58 -22.22
N ARG A 359 0.75 9.84 -22.61
CA ARG A 359 0.73 10.33 -23.99
C ARG A 359 2.09 10.18 -24.65
#